data_6d5af6293b2f0362965dc6a8ff8623ea
#
_entry.id   6d5af6293b2f0362965dc6a8ff8623ea
#
_cell.length_a   1.000
_cell.length_b   1.000
_cell.length_c   1.000
_cell.angle_alpha   90.00
_cell.angle_beta   90.00
_cell.angle_gamma   90.00
#
_symmetry.space_group_name_H-M   'P 1'
#
loop_
_entity.id
_entity.type
_entity.pdbx_description
1 polymer ?
#
loop_
_entity_poly.entity_id
_entity_poly.type
_entity_poly.pdbx_seq_one_letter_code
_entity_poly.pdbx_strand_id
1 'polypeptide(L)'
;MKKNLLRFRLLSLLLVFAFIAKAQNVTAVWDFQNNLPEGINTAANFQGKEGDLASTVEGITMHVNATQGKLKGRTTDAQFNAGTILQIPVKSANDMVTVTTYPNYHNLTVGGKTATEDVTEYNATSAEVAKGYVEVVATGGCYLYQVKVVHVSAI
;
A
#
# COMPACT_ATOMS: atom_id res chain seq x y z
N MET A 1 -2.40 -0.53 57.40
CA MET A 1 -1.74 0.51 56.57
C MET A 1 -0.78 -0.02 55.56
N LYS A 2 0.13 -0.95 55.91
CA LYS A 2 1.16 -1.49 54.93
C LYS A 2 0.56 -2.28 53.75
N LYS A 3 -0.58 -2.98 53.91
CA LYS A 3 -1.23 -3.76 52.85
C LYS A 3 -1.87 -2.89 51.75
N ASN A 4 -2.34 -1.69 52.07
CA ASN A 4 -2.97 -0.80 51.09
C ASN A 4 -1.93 -0.04 50.24
N LEU A 5 -0.75 0.24 50.82
CA LEU A 5 0.35 0.89 50.09
C LEU A 5 0.95 -0.01 49.00
N LEU A 6 1.02 -1.32 49.28
CA LEU A 6 1.52 -2.32 48.32
C LEU A 6 0.58 -2.52 47.13
N ARG A 7 -0.73 -2.53 47.41
CA ARG A 7 -1.79 -2.61 46.38
C ARG A 7 -1.80 -1.37 45.48
N PHE A 8 -1.59 -0.19 46.05
CA PHE A 8 -1.52 1.07 45.28
C PHE A 8 -0.28 1.13 44.39
N ARG A 9 0.87 0.64 44.84
CA ARG A 9 2.09 0.58 44.04
C ARG A 9 2.02 -0.45 42.91
N LEU A 10 1.33 -1.59 43.15
CA LEU A 10 1.12 -2.59 42.10
C LEU A 10 0.15 -2.08 41.04
N LEU A 11 -0.90 -1.35 41.41
CA LEU A 11 -1.87 -0.77 40.48
C LEU A 11 -1.25 0.33 39.59
N SER A 12 -0.38 1.20 40.18
CA SER A 12 0.33 2.23 39.44
C SER A 12 1.37 1.64 38.49
N LEU A 13 2.01 0.53 38.85
CA LEU A 13 2.95 -0.18 37.98
C LEU A 13 2.23 -0.85 36.79
N LEU A 14 1.04 -1.43 37.01
CA LEU A 14 0.22 -1.98 35.92
C LEU A 14 -0.29 -0.90 34.96
N LEU A 15 -0.64 0.29 35.47
CA LEU A 15 -1.06 1.40 34.61
C LEU A 15 0.09 1.91 33.73
N VAL A 16 1.32 1.94 34.24
CA VAL A 16 2.49 2.39 33.47
C VAL A 16 2.82 1.41 32.33
N PHE A 17 2.63 0.09 32.52
CA PHE A 17 2.81 -0.90 31.46
C PHE A 17 1.73 -0.85 30.36
N ALA A 18 0.51 -0.39 30.66
CA ALA A 18 -0.56 -0.26 29.69
C ALA A 18 -0.32 0.88 28.67
N PHE A 19 0.57 1.84 28.98
CA PHE A 19 0.88 2.98 28.10
C PHE A 19 2.09 2.77 27.17
N ILE A 20 2.76 1.61 27.23
CA ILE A 20 3.95 1.32 26.41
C ILE A 20 3.60 0.51 25.14
N ALA A 21 2.34 0.29 24.85
CA ALA A 21 1.93 -0.27 23.55
C ALA A 21 2.27 0.74 22.45
N LYS A 22 3.48 0.65 21.88
CA LYS A 22 3.85 1.42 20.69
C LYS A 22 2.90 1.02 19.57
N ALA A 23 2.19 1.99 19.01
CA ALA A 23 1.45 1.77 17.79
C ALA A 23 2.44 1.25 16.72
N GLN A 24 2.13 0.10 16.12
CA GLN A 24 3.00 -0.52 15.10
C GLN A 24 2.63 0.00 13.72
N ASN A 25 3.64 0.15 12.85
CA ASN A 25 3.40 0.40 11.44
C ASN A 25 2.66 -0.80 10.83
N VAL A 26 1.72 -0.50 9.95
CA VAL A 26 0.98 -1.52 9.19
C VAL A 26 1.49 -1.52 7.76
N THR A 27 1.91 -2.69 7.27
CA THR A 27 2.38 -2.87 5.89
C THR A 27 1.38 -3.68 5.11
N ALA A 28 0.76 -3.07 4.10
CA ALA A 28 -0.13 -3.71 3.15
C ALA A 28 0.61 -3.95 1.83
N VAL A 29 0.46 -5.14 1.27
CA VAL A 29 1.18 -5.59 0.07
C VAL A 29 0.21 -6.13 -0.97
N TRP A 30 0.44 -5.78 -2.23
CA TRP A 30 -0.12 -6.40 -3.42
C TRP A 30 1.05 -7.04 -4.18
N ASP A 31 1.17 -8.36 -4.06
CA ASP A 31 2.27 -9.14 -4.65
C ASP A 31 1.83 -9.74 -5.98
N PHE A 32 2.33 -9.19 -7.07
CA PHE A 32 2.03 -9.64 -8.41
C PHE A 32 3.06 -10.64 -8.95
N GLN A 33 4.14 -10.88 -8.20
CA GLN A 33 5.23 -11.76 -8.61
C GLN A 33 5.04 -13.17 -8.09
N ASN A 34 4.74 -13.32 -6.80
CA ASN A 34 4.76 -14.63 -6.13
C ASN A 34 3.38 -15.08 -5.65
N ASN A 35 2.47 -14.15 -5.40
CA ASN A 35 1.15 -14.45 -4.86
C ASN A 35 0.13 -13.41 -5.33
N LEU A 36 -0.41 -13.61 -6.54
CA LEU A 36 -1.37 -12.69 -7.14
C LEU A 36 -2.53 -12.39 -6.19
N PRO A 37 -2.87 -11.10 -6.00
CA PRO A 37 -4.06 -10.72 -5.24
C PRO A 37 -5.33 -11.38 -5.78
N GLU A 38 -6.26 -11.67 -4.90
CA GLU A 38 -7.56 -12.20 -5.30
C GLU A 38 -8.26 -11.26 -6.28
N GLY A 39 -8.87 -11.83 -7.32
CA GLY A 39 -9.57 -11.07 -8.37
C GLY A 39 -8.72 -10.68 -9.58
N ILE A 40 -7.42 -11.00 -9.56
CA ILE A 40 -6.54 -10.80 -10.71
C ILE A 40 -5.71 -12.05 -10.98
N ASN A 41 -5.72 -12.54 -12.22
CA ASN A 41 -4.91 -13.67 -12.68
C ASN A 41 -4.75 -13.61 -14.21
N THR A 42 -4.27 -14.67 -14.81
CA THR A 42 -4.08 -14.74 -16.28
C THR A 42 -5.39 -14.71 -17.07
N ALA A 43 -6.51 -15.06 -16.45
CA ALA A 43 -7.86 -15.04 -17.08
C ALA A 43 -8.71 -13.86 -16.59
N ALA A 44 -8.72 -13.58 -15.27
CA ALA A 44 -9.42 -12.45 -14.69
C ALA A 44 -8.52 -11.22 -14.62
N ASN A 45 -9.00 -10.08 -15.07
CA ASN A 45 -8.23 -8.83 -15.13
C ASN A 45 -9.14 -7.61 -15.03
N PHE A 46 -8.50 -6.43 -14.83
CA PHE A 46 -9.13 -5.14 -15.03
C PHE A 46 -8.77 -4.62 -16.43
N GLN A 47 -9.73 -4.56 -17.29
CA GLN A 47 -9.62 -3.99 -18.63
C GLN A 47 -10.96 -3.37 -19.02
N GLY A 48 -10.97 -2.09 -19.36
CA GLY A 48 -12.17 -1.35 -19.67
C GLY A 48 -13.14 -1.19 -18.47
N LYS A 49 -12.65 -1.35 -17.25
CA LYS A 49 -13.46 -1.30 -16.01
C LYS A 49 -12.66 -0.81 -14.80
N GLU A 50 -13.37 -0.55 -13.73
CA GLU A 50 -12.84 -0.21 -12.42
C GLU A 50 -13.17 -1.30 -11.38
N GLY A 51 -12.50 -1.29 -10.25
CA GLY A 51 -12.81 -2.13 -9.11
C GLY A 51 -11.73 -2.08 -8.05
N ASP A 52 -11.96 -2.78 -6.95
CA ASP A 52 -11.08 -2.80 -5.81
C ASP A 52 -10.26 -4.09 -5.77
N LEU A 53 -9.03 -3.99 -5.31
CA LEU A 53 -8.10 -5.10 -5.17
C LEU A 53 -7.58 -5.14 -3.73
N ALA A 54 -7.90 -6.24 -3.02
CA ALA A 54 -7.52 -6.42 -1.64
C ALA A 54 -6.00 -6.63 -1.49
N SER A 55 -5.46 -6.06 -0.41
CA SER A 55 -4.07 -6.29 0.00
C SER A 55 -3.96 -7.50 0.93
N THR A 56 -2.75 -7.75 1.42
CA THR A 56 -2.46 -8.72 2.49
C THR A 56 -3.06 -8.35 3.85
N VAL A 57 -3.54 -7.12 4.01
CA VAL A 57 -4.15 -6.61 5.25
C VAL A 57 -5.63 -6.39 5.02
N GLU A 58 -6.46 -7.06 5.83
CA GLU A 58 -7.91 -6.88 5.79
C GLU A 58 -8.31 -5.39 5.95
N GLY A 59 -9.23 -4.93 5.11
CA GLY A 59 -9.70 -3.55 5.11
C GLY A 59 -8.77 -2.54 4.41
N ILE A 60 -7.62 -2.97 3.91
CA ILE A 60 -6.74 -2.13 3.07
C ILE A 60 -6.82 -2.62 1.64
N THR A 61 -7.49 -1.85 0.78
CA THR A 61 -7.68 -2.13 -0.64
C THR A 61 -7.18 -0.97 -1.48
N MET A 62 -6.62 -1.27 -2.67
CA MET A 62 -6.42 -0.25 -3.69
C MET A 62 -7.62 -0.20 -4.62
N HIS A 63 -7.93 0.98 -5.13
CA HIS A 63 -8.85 1.11 -6.25
C HIS A 63 -8.09 1.07 -7.57
N VAL A 64 -8.56 0.24 -8.50
CA VAL A 64 -7.97 0.09 -9.84
C VAL A 64 -8.92 0.74 -10.84
N ASN A 65 -8.46 1.78 -11.53
CA ASN A 65 -9.16 2.35 -12.68
C ASN A 65 -8.40 1.93 -13.95
N ALA A 66 -8.96 0.97 -14.68
CA ALA A 66 -8.46 0.49 -15.96
C ALA A 66 -9.46 0.72 -17.09
N THR A 67 -10.31 1.74 -16.98
CA THR A 67 -11.30 2.09 -18.00
C THR A 67 -10.67 2.41 -19.36
N GLN A 68 -9.45 2.96 -19.34
CA GLN A 68 -8.64 3.28 -20.52
C GLN A 68 -7.38 2.42 -20.62
N GLY A 69 -7.23 1.41 -19.77
CA GLY A 69 -6.01 0.63 -19.68
C GLY A 69 -6.25 -0.84 -19.34
N LYS A 70 -5.25 -1.44 -18.72
CA LYS A 70 -5.28 -2.84 -18.31
C LYS A 70 -4.38 -3.08 -17.09
N LEU A 71 -4.88 -3.82 -16.11
CA LEU A 71 -4.10 -4.51 -15.09
C LEU A 71 -4.44 -6.00 -15.19
N LYS A 72 -3.46 -6.82 -15.58
CA LYS A 72 -3.64 -8.26 -15.80
C LYS A 72 -2.52 -9.05 -15.13
N GLY A 73 -2.87 -10.02 -14.29
CA GLY A 73 -1.92 -10.96 -13.72
C GLY A 73 -1.31 -11.86 -14.79
N ARG A 74 -0.01 -12.09 -14.68
CA ARG A 74 0.78 -13.04 -15.46
C ARG A 74 1.42 -14.06 -14.53
N THR A 75 2.27 -14.91 -15.05
CA THR A 75 2.93 -15.96 -14.24
C THR A 75 3.91 -15.38 -13.21
N THR A 76 4.58 -14.28 -13.53
CA THR A 76 5.67 -13.71 -12.71
C THR A 76 5.53 -12.21 -12.46
N ASP A 77 4.45 -11.59 -12.90
CA ASP A 77 4.22 -10.15 -12.80
C ASP A 77 2.76 -9.78 -13.11
N ALA A 78 2.42 -8.51 -13.08
CA ALA A 78 1.19 -7.99 -13.65
C ALA A 78 1.48 -6.99 -14.76
N GLN A 79 0.85 -7.19 -15.90
CA GLN A 79 0.84 -6.21 -16.98
C GLN A 79 0.07 -4.97 -16.54
N PHE A 80 0.70 -3.81 -16.62
CA PHE A 80 0.19 -2.52 -16.20
C PHE A 80 0.34 -1.53 -17.35
N ASN A 81 -0.74 -1.37 -18.13
CA ASN A 81 -0.68 -0.60 -19.37
C ASN A 81 -1.03 0.86 -19.16
N ALA A 82 -0.50 1.72 -20.04
CA ALA A 82 -0.87 3.13 -20.10
C ALA A 82 -2.39 3.33 -20.04
N GLY A 83 -2.83 4.35 -19.33
CA GLY A 83 -4.24 4.62 -19.05
C GLY A 83 -4.78 3.89 -17.81
N THR A 84 -3.98 3.10 -17.12
CA THR A 84 -4.34 2.47 -15.85
C THR A 84 -3.84 3.30 -14.68
N ILE A 85 -4.70 3.50 -13.69
CA ILE A 85 -4.42 4.24 -12.46
C ILE A 85 -4.72 3.32 -11.27
N LEU A 86 -3.77 3.21 -10.35
CA LEU A 86 -3.96 2.57 -9.06
C LEU A 86 -4.04 3.67 -7.99
N GLN A 87 -5.08 3.64 -7.17
CA GLN A 87 -5.22 4.54 -6.03
C GLN A 87 -4.86 3.78 -4.75
N ILE A 88 -3.70 4.08 -4.22
CA ILE A 88 -3.14 3.39 -3.04
C ILE A 88 -3.56 4.17 -1.79
N PRO A 89 -4.30 3.55 -0.84
CA PRO A 89 -4.81 4.26 0.33
C PRO A 89 -3.67 4.75 1.23
N VAL A 90 -3.76 6.00 1.66
CA VAL A 90 -2.84 6.63 2.61
C VAL A 90 -3.62 7.34 3.71
N LYS A 91 -3.05 7.41 4.92
CA LYS A 91 -3.68 7.96 6.12
C LYS A 91 -2.88 9.08 6.77
N SER A 92 -1.57 9.12 6.53
CA SER A 92 -0.68 10.15 7.07
C SER A 92 0.37 10.58 6.06
N ALA A 93 0.91 11.79 6.22
CA ALA A 93 1.96 12.33 5.35
C ALA A 93 3.31 11.61 5.48
N ASN A 94 3.42 10.64 6.37
CA ASN A 94 4.60 9.79 6.52
C ASN A 94 4.38 8.39 5.93
N ASP A 95 3.18 8.10 5.43
CA ASP A 95 2.93 6.84 4.75
C ASP A 95 3.80 6.75 3.50
N MET A 96 4.38 5.59 3.28
CA MET A 96 5.28 5.36 2.16
C MET A 96 4.70 4.32 1.21
N VAL A 97 4.56 4.71 -0.05
CA VAL A 97 4.21 3.82 -1.16
C VAL A 97 5.49 3.40 -1.86
N THR A 98 5.67 2.09 -2.04
CA THR A 98 6.79 1.51 -2.79
C THR A 98 6.23 0.70 -3.95
N VAL A 99 6.71 0.96 -5.15
CA VAL A 99 6.36 0.20 -6.36
C VAL A 99 7.61 -0.47 -6.88
N THR A 100 7.54 -1.79 -7.06
CA THR A 100 8.62 -2.59 -7.66
C THR A 100 8.15 -3.16 -8.99
N THR A 101 8.98 -3.03 -10.02
CA THR A 101 8.66 -3.46 -11.38
C THR A 101 9.62 -4.53 -11.88
N TYR A 102 9.24 -5.19 -12.96
CA TYR A 102 10.16 -6.00 -13.75
C TYR A 102 11.33 -5.11 -14.24
N PRO A 103 12.58 -5.61 -14.26
CA PRO A 103 13.75 -4.81 -14.64
C PRO A 103 13.58 -4.09 -15.98
N ASN A 104 13.82 -2.78 -15.95
CA ASN A 104 13.70 -1.85 -17.09
C ASN A 104 12.26 -1.61 -17.62
N TYR A 105 11.20 -2.09 -16.92
CA TYR A 105 9.81 -1.85 -17.32
C TYR A 105 9.07 -1.02 -16.27
N HIS A 106 9.63 0.15 -15.95
CA HIS A 106 9.12 1.08 -14.94
C HIS A 106 8.50 2.36 -15.55
N ASN A 107 7.79 2.25 -16.66
CA ASN A 107 7.08 3.37 -17.28
C ASN A 107 5.84 3.74 -16.50
N LEU A 108 6.04 4.41 -15.37
CA LEU A 108 4.98 4.83 -14.45
C LEU A 108 5.38 6.09 -13.67
N THR A 109 4.37 6.69 -13.03
CA THR A 109 4.56 7.72 -12.00
C THR A 109 3.94 7.26 -10.68
N VAL A 110 4.52 7.70 -9.57
CA VAL A 110 3.99 7.51 -8.20
C VAL A 110 3.84 8.90 -7.58
N GLY A 111 2.61 9.31 -7.26
CA GLY A 111 2.33 10.65 -6.77
C GLY A 111 2.80 11.75 -7.74
N GLY A 112 2.78 11.50 -9.03
CA GLY A 112 3.30 12.39 -10.07
C GLY A 112 4.82 12.36 -10.27
N LYS A 113 5.58 11.68 -9.41
CA LYS A 113 7.02 11.47 -9.59
C LYS A 113 7.27 10.37 -10.60
N THR A 114 7.99 10.66 -11.68
CA THR A 114 8.38 9.66 -12.69
C THR A 114 9.34 8.64 -12.08
N ALA A 115 9.05 7.36 -12.28
CA ALA A 115 9.98 6.28 -11.92
C ALA A 115 11.21 6.33 -12.84
N THR A 116 12.39 6.23 -12.24
CA THR A 116 13.69 6.19 -12.93
C THR A 116 14.43 4.89 -12.72
N GLU A 117 13.92 4.06 -11.81
CA GLU A 117 14.49 2.77 -11.40
C GLU A 117 13.38 1.75 -11.19
N ASP A 118 13.76 0.48 -11.04
CA ASP A 118 12.83 -0.64 -10.86
C ASP A 118 12.13 -0.61 -9.49
N VAL A 119 12.67 0.13 -8.51
CA VAL A 119 12.05 0.38 -7.21
C VAL A 119 11.85 1.88 -7.04
N THR A 120 10.61 2.29 -6.86
CA THR A 120 10.23 3.69 -6.63
C THR A 120 9.59 3.81 -5.25
N GLU A 121 10.18 4.64 -4.40
CA GLU A 121 9.64 4.99 -3.08
C GLU A 121 9.08 6.41 -3.11
N TYR A 122 7.91 6.58 -2.47
CA TYR A 122 7.21 7.86 -2.44
C TYR A 122 6.51 8.05 -1.09
N ASN A 123 6.82 9.16 -0.41
CA ASN A 123 6.09 9.55 0.80
C ASN A 123 4.85 10.36 0.42
N ALA A 124 3.70 9.97 1.00
CA ALA A 124 2.45 10.69 0.81
C ALA A 124 2.58 12.15 1.27
N THR A 125 1.96 13.05 0.53
CA THR A 125 1.83 14.46 0.87
C THR A 125 0.55 14.70 1.67
N SER A 126 0.46 15.86 2.35
CA SER A 126 -0.76 16.26 3.06
C SER A 126 -1.97 16.36 2.12
N ALA A 127 -1.76 16.79 0.87
CA ALA A 127 -2.81 16.86 -0.14
C ALA A 127 -3.34 15.48 -0.53
N GLU A 128 -2.46 14.48 -0.64
CA GLU A 128 -2.84 13.08 -0.93
C GLU A 128 -3.53 12.43 0.26
N VAL A 129 -3.09 12.72 1.48
CA VAL A 129 -3.80 12.28 2.69
C VAL A 129 -5.22 12.86 2.74
N ALA A 130 -5.40 14.13 2.36
CA ALA A 130 -6.72 14.75 2.28
C ALA A 130 -7.61 14.09 1.20
N LYS A 131 -7.02 13.64 0.09
CA LYS A 131 -7.70 12.82 -0.94
C LYS A 131 -7.96 11.39 -0.47
N GLY A 132 -7.13 10.86 0.40
CA GLY A 132 -7.16 9.49 0.91
C GLY A 132 -6.29 8.50 0.14
N TYR A 133 -5.59 8.90 -0.91
CA TYR A 133 -4.77 8.00 -1.74
C TYR A 133 -3.63 8.70 -2.46
N VAL A 134 -2.62 7.90 -2.82
CA VAL A 134 -1.55 8.22 -3.78
C VAL A 134 -1.87 7.52 -5.09
N GLU A 135 -1.71 8.20 -6.22
CA GLU A 135 -1.89 7.60 -7.54
C GLU A 135 -0.61 6.99 -8.07
N VAL A 136 -0.69 5.75 -8.55
CA VAL A 136 0.31 5.11 -9.39
C VAL A 136 -0.26 5.03 -10.80
N VAL A 137 0.38 5.70 -11.76
CA VAL A 137 -0.14 5.86 -13.11
C VAL A 137 0.81 5.23 -14.12
N ALA A 138 0.32 4.29 -14.92
CA ALA A 138 1.09 3.75 -16.03
C ALA A 138 1.18 4.76 -17.17
N THR A 139 2.39 5.08 -17.60
CA THR A 139 2.69 6.03 -18.69
C THR A 139 3.10 5.32 -19.99
N GLY A 140 3.32 4.02 -19.92
CA GLY A 140 3.72 3.18 -21.05
C GLY A 140 3.60 1.71 -20.69
N GLY A 141 4.30 0.85 -21.39
CA GLY A 141 4.41 -0.58 -21.05
C GLY A 141 5.15 -0.74 -19.73
N CYS A 142 4.50 -1.36 -18.78
CA CYS A 142 5.01 -1.60 -17.43
C CYS A 142 4.58 -2.97 -16.93
N TYR A 143 5.44 -3.60 -16.12
CA TYR A 143 5.15 -4.88 -15.46
C TYR A 143 5.42 -4.75 -13.97
N LEU A 144 4.38 -4.90 -13.16
CA LEU A 144 4.46 -4.76 -11.71
C LEU A 144 4.88 -6.10 -11.06
N TYR A 145 5.87 -6.03 -10.17
CA TYR A 145 6.21 -7.10 -9.24
C TYR A 145 5.46 -6.95 -7.93
N GLN A 146 5.46 -5.74 -7.37
CA GLN A 146 4.84 -5.48 -6.08
C GLN A 146 4.43 -4.02 -5.93
N VAL A 147 3.31 -3.79 -5.27
CA VAL A 147 2.95 -2.49 -4.68
C VAL A 147 2.83 -2.69 -3.18
N LYS A 148 3.40 -1.77 -2.42
CA LYS A 148 3.39 -1.81 -0.96
C LYS A 148 3.07 -0.43 -0.41
N VAL A 149 2.28 -0.38 0.65
CA VAL A 149 2.11 0.84 1.45
C VAL A 149 2.42 0.53 2.92
N VAL A 150 3.23 1.39 3.52
CA VAL A 150 3.49 1.36 4.96
C VAL A 150 2.73 2.52 5.59
N HIS A 151 1.71 2.20 6.39
CA HIS A 151 1.04 3.17 7.23
C HIS A 151 1.84 3.38 8.50
N VAL A 152 2.37 4.58 8.66
CA VAL A 152 3.15 4.95 9.84
C VAL A 152 2.20 5.39 10.93
N SER A 153 2.26 4.71 12.07
CA SER A 153 1.46 5.06 13.22
C SER A 153 1.89 6.40 13.80
N ALA A 154 0.93 7.30 14.01
CA ALA A 154 1.15 8.49 14.82
C ALA A 154 1.42 8.07 16.27
N ILE A 155 2.51 8.59 16.84
CA ILE A 155 2.82 8.44 18.26
C ILE A 155 2.14 9.58 19.01
#